data_edd6615362454981a7fc4006ea569d76
#
_entry.id   edd6615362454981a7fc4006ea569d76
#
_cell.length_a   1.000
_cell.length_b   1.000
_cell.length_c   1.000
_cell.angle_alpha   90.00
_cell.angle_beta   90.00
_cell.angle_gamma   90.00
#
_symmetry.space_group_name_H-M   'P 1'
#
loop_
_entity.id
_entity.type
_entity.pdbx_description
1 polymer ?
#
loop_
_entity_poly.entity_id
_entity_poly.type
_entity_poly.pdbx_seq_one_letter_code
_entity_poly.pdbx_strand_id
1 'polypeptide(L)'
;MSHILVTGGAGFIGANFVLAWLSDRSADGVVNVDKLTYAGNRKTLASVEDDPRHVFSQTDICDRAALDQLFATYKPRAVVHFAAESHVDRSIHGPGEFIHTNIVGTFTLLEAARAYWSGLQEPAKSEFRFLHVSTDEVFGSLSETDPQFSETTPYAPNSPYSASKAASDHLVRAYHHTYGLPVLTTNCSNNYGPYHFPEKLIPLVIANALAGKPLPIYGDGKNVRDWLYVRDHCSAIREVLARGRLGETYNVGGWNEKTNLDVVHTLCDLLDELSPKATGSYRDQITFVKDRPGHDRRYAIDARKLERELGWKPAETFESGLRKTVQWYLENQAWVQDVMSGEYRNWVAKQYAA
;
A
#
# COMPACT_ATOMS: atom_id res chain seq x y z
N MET A 1 -13.49 16.24 19.52
CA MET A 1 -12.30 15.45 19.10
C MET A 1 -12.11 15.71 17.63
N SER A 2 -10.90 16.10 17.22
CA SER A 2 -10.57 16.26 15.80
C SER A 2 -10.42 14.87 15.16
N HIS A 3 -10.69 14.72 13.86
CA HIS A 3 -10.59 13.47 13.13
C HIS A 3 -9.77 13.63 11.85
N ILE A 4 -9.17 12.55 11.40
CA ILE A 4 -8.73 12.36 10.02
C ILE A 4 -9.63 11.32 9.35
N LEU A 5 -9.87 11.44 8.04
CA LEU A 5 -10.58 10.45 7.24
C LEU A 5 -9.56 9.60 6.51
N VAL A 6 -9.57 8.28 6.74
CA VAL A 6 -8.67 7.31 6.14
C VAL A 6 -9.48 6.39 5.24
N THR A 7 -9.22 6.36 3.94
CA THR A 7 -9.87 5.43 3.03
C THR A 7 -8.98 4.22 2.77
N GLY A 8 -9.57 3.03 2.62
CA GLY A 8 -8.80 1.79 2.46
C GLY A 8 -8.11 1.32 3.76
N GLY A 9 -8.63 1.76 4.92
CA GLY A 9 -7.99 1.50 6.20
C GLY A 9 -8.22 0.10 6.78
N ALA A 10 -8.94 -0.79 6.10
CA ALA A 10 -9.00 -2.22 6.40
C ALA A 10 -8.06 -3.05 5.50
N GLY A 11 -7.40 -2.42 4.52
CA GLY A 11 -6.38 -3.02 3.66
C GLY A 11 -5.00 -3.05 4.34
N PHE A 12 -3.99 -3.59 3.65
CA PHE A 12 -2.65 -3.82 4.19
C PHE A 12 -1.98 -2.55 4.75
N ILE A 13 -1.71 -1.55 3.91
CA ILE A 13 -0.99 -0.33 4.32
C ILE A 13 -1.89 0.53 5.21
N GLY A 14 -3.16 0.69 4.81
CA GLY A 14 -4.12 1.51 5.55
C GLY A 14 -4.37 1.01 6.97
N ALA A 15 -4.49 -0.31 7.19
CA ALA A 15 -4.65 -0.87 8.53
C ALA A 15 -3.41 -0.66 9.41
N ASN A 16 -2.20 -0.88 8.86
CA ASN A 16 -0.96 -0.56 9.59
C ASN A 16 -0.89 0.93 9.94
N PHE A 17 -1.34 1.82 9.04
CA PHE A 17 -1.40 3.26 9.31
C PHE A 17 -2.40 3.58 10.43
N VAL A 18 -3.63 3.04 10.38
CA VAL A 18 -4.66 3.25 11.42
C VAL A 18 -4.18 2.76 12.78
N LEU A 19 -3.59 1.56 12.85
CA LEU A 19 -3.03 0.99 14.07
C LEU A 19 -1.90 1.84 14.64
N ALA A 20 -0.96 2.27 13.80
CA ALA A 20 0.15 3.14 14.20
C ALA A 20 -0.34 4.53 14.62
N TRP A 21 -1.36 5.09 13.94
CA TRP A 21 -1.94 6.38 14.28
C TRP A 21 -2.60 6.37 15.65
N LEU A 22 -3.46 5.39 15.91
CA LEU A 22 -4.19 5.26 17.17
C LEU A 22 -3.33 4.80 18.35
N SER A 23 -2.14 4.22 18.10
CA SER A 23 -1.17 3.92 19.18
C SER A 23 -0.64 5.18 19.84
N ASP A 24 -0.63 6.31 19.15
CA ASP A 24 -0.34 7.62 19.70
C ASP A 24 -1.60 8.20 20.37
N ARG A 25 -1.60 8.29 21.69
CA ARG A 25 -2.77 8.75 22.45
C ARG A 25 -3.09 10.23 22.26
N SER A 26 -2.15 11.02 21.74
CA SER A 26 -2.35 12.43 21.43
C SER A 26 -2.89 12.67 20.02
N ALA A 27 -2.92 11.64 19.17
CA ALA A 27 -3.40 11.76 17.80
C ALA A 27 -4.92 11.95 17.72
N ASP A 28 -5.36 12.54 16.61
CA ASP A 28 -6.78 12.67 16.26
C ASP A 28 -7.48 11.32 16.15
N GLY A 29 -8.81 11.33 16.24
CA GLY A 29 -9.61 10.18 15.87
C GLY A 29 -9.52 9.86 14.38
N VAL A 30 -9.87 8.64 14.03
CA VAL A 30 -9.85 8.11 12.66
C VAL A 30 -11.26 7.74 12.24
N VAL A 31 -11.74 8.34 11.15
CA VAL A 31 -12.90 7.85 10.39
C VAL A 31 -12.36 6.95 9.31
N ASN A 32 -12.44 5.64 9.52
CA ASN A 32 -11.90 4.62 8.64
C ASN A 32 -12.96 4.16 7.65
N VAL A 33 -12.76 4.48 6.39
CA VAL A 33 -13.67 4.22 5.27
C VAL A 33 -13.13 3.09 4.42
N ASP A 34 -13.84 1.97 4.35
CA ASP A 34 -13.42 0.83 3.52
C ASP A 34 -14.65 0.11 2.96
N LYS A 35 -14.59 -0.28 1.69
CA LYS A 35 -15.66 -1.04 1.03
C LYS A 35 -15.70 -2.50 1.45
N LEU A 36 -14.60 -3.01 2.05
CA LEU A 36 -14.38 -4.41 2.38
C LEU A 36 -14.44 -5.33 1.14
N THR A 37 -13.60 -5.03 0.16
CA THR A 37 -13.34 -5.96 -0.95
C THR A 37 -12.50 -7.14 -0.46
N TYR A 38 -12.05 -8.00 -1.36
CA TYR A 38 -11.30 -9.21 -1.03
C TYR A 38 -10.04 -8.97 -0.15
N ALA A 39 -9.41 -7.79 -0.25
CA ALA A 39 -8.19 -7.44 0.51
C ALA A 39 -8.47 -6.64 1.79
N GLY A 40 -9.70 -6.21 2.02
CA GLY A 40 -10.12 -5.51 3.23
C GLY A 40 -10.58 -6.48 4.32
N ASN A 41 -9.97 -6.44 5.51
CA ASN A 41 -10.33 -7.33 6.62
C ASN A 41 -10.42 -6.56 7.94
N ARG A 42 -11.63 -6.43 8.49
CA ARG A 42 -11.87 -5.77 9.80
C ARG A 42 -11.13 -6.44 10.96
N LYS A 43 -10.88 -7.75 10.90
CA LYS A 43 -10.14 -8.46 11.96
C LYS A 43 -8.72 -7.94 12.13
N THR A 44 -8.14 -7.34 11.10
CA THR A 44 -6.85 -6.63 11.18
C THR A 44 -6.88 -5.47 12.19
N LEU A 45 -8.05 -4.89 12.40
CA LEU A 45 -8.28 -3.73 13.27
C LEU A 45 -8.87 -4.12 14.63
N ALA A 46 -8.93 -5.42 14.99
CA ALA A 46 -9.54 -5.90 16.22
C ALA A 46 -9.00 -5.23 17.49
N SER A 47 -7.69 -4.89 17.52
CA SER A 47 -7.07 -4.22 18.68
C SER A 47 -7.51 -2.78 18.90
N VAL A 48 -8.17 -2.16 17.93
CA VAL A 48 -8.69 -0.78 17.98
C VAL A 48 -10.20 -0.71 17.75
N GLU A 49 -10.90 -1.85 17.71
CA GLU A 49 -12.35 -1.90 17.46
C GLU A 49 -13.13 -1.14 18.51
N ASP A 50 -12.72 -1.23 19.77
CA ASP A 50 -13.36 -0.56 20.91
C ASP A 50 -12.71 0.80 21.26
N ASP A 51 -11.73 1.28 20.50
CA ASP A 51 -11.14 2.60 20.74
C ASP A 51 -12.16 3.69 20.35
N PRO A 52 -12.60 4.57 21.28
CA PRO A 52 -13.59 5.61 20.99
C PRO A 52 -13.13 6.62 19.93
N ARG A 53 -11.85 6.62 19.58
CA ARG A 53 -11.27 7.44 18.51
C ARG A 53 -11.36 6.76 17.13
N HIS A 54 -11.74 5.47 17.05
CA HIS A 54 -11.86 4.71 15.82
C HIS A 54 -13.32 4.56 15.41
N VAL A 55 -13.69 5.18 14.29
CA VAL A 55 -15.00 5.01 13.67
C VAL A 55 -14.81 4.26 12.36
N PHE A 56 -15.43 3.07 12.25
CA PHE A 56 -15.41 2.32 11.00
C PHE A 56 -16.69 2.57 10.19
N SER A 57 -16.53 2.93 8.91
CA SER A 57 -17.61 3.09 7.95
C SER A 57 -17.40 2.18 6.76
N GLN A 58 -18.30 1.21 6.55
CA GLN A 58 -18.29 0.38 5.35
C GLN A 58 -18.90 1.16 4.19
N THR A 59 -18.05 1.84 3.42
CA THR A 59 -18.47 2.78 2.36
C THR A 59 -17.57 2.63 1.15
N ASP A 60 -18.17 2.65 -0.04
CA ASP A 60 -17.45 2.76 -1.32
C ASP A 60 -17.04 4.23 -1.56
N ILE A 61 -15.79 4.47 -1.92
CA ILE A 61 -15.33 5.82 -2.28
C ILE A 61 -15.99 6.37 -3.55
N CYS A 62 -16.69 5.54 -4.31
CA CYS A 62 -17.53 5.96 -5.44
C CYS A 62 -18.91 6.47 -4.98
N ASP A 63 -19.31 6.26 -3.72
CA ASP A 63 -20.60 6.76 -3.18
C ASP A 63 -20.45 8.19 -2.68
N ARG A 64 -20.73 9.16 -3.54
CA ARG A 64 -20.64 10.57 -3.24
C ARG A 64 -21.51 10.99 -2.07
N ALA A 65 -22.75 10.49 -1.97
CA ALA A 65 -23.69 10.89 -0.92
C ALA A 65 -23.20 10.42 0.46
N ALA A 66 -22.72 9.19 0.55
CA ALA A 66 -22.12 8.67 1.78
C ALA A 66 -20.87 9.44 2.18
N LEU A 67 -19.99 9.79 1.24
CA LEU A 67 -18.81 10.62 1.52
C LEU A 67 -19.20 12.01 2.05
N ASP A 68 -20.14 12.70 1.39
CA ASP A 68 -20.62 14.02 1.83
C ASP A 68 -21.17 13.96 3.26
N GLN A 69 -21.90 12.89 3.62
CA GLN A 69 -22.39 12.68 4.98
C GLN A 69 -21.26 12.48 5.99
N LEU A 70 -20.22 11.71 5.64
CA LEU A 70 -19.05 11.50 6.51
C LEU A 70 -18.30 12.81 6.76
N PHE A 71 -18.07 13.63 5.72
CA PHE A 71 -17.45 14.94 5.86
C PHE A 71 -18.27 15.89 6.74
N ALA A 72 -19.60 15.92 6.55
CA ALA A 72 -20.50 16.76 7.35
C ALA A 72 -20.53 16.34 8.82
N THR A 73 -20.54 15.03 9.09
CA THR A 73 -20.65 14.46 10.45
C THR A 73 -19.36 14.63 11.24
N TYR A 74 -18.23 14.21 10.67
CA TYR A 74 -16.97 14.10 11.40
C TYR A 74 -16.02 15.28 11.21
N LYS A 75 -16.25 16.11 10.21
CA LYS A 75 -15.47 17.33 9.92
C LYS A 75 -13.97 17.08 9.96
N PRO A 76 -13.45 16.13 9.16
CA PRO A 76 -12.06 15.76 9.24
C PRO A 76 -11.12 16.90 8.85
N ARG A 77 -10.02 17.08 9.59
CA ARG A 77 -8.99 18.06 9.25
C ARG A 77 -8.07 17.58 8.12
N ALA A 78 -8.08 16.27 7.84
CA ALA A 78 -7.29 15.69 6.76
C ALA A 78 -7.95 14.44 6.18
N VAL A 79 -7.59 14.14 4.93
CA VAL A 79 -7.87 12.88 4.24
C VAL A 79 -6.55 12.19 3.96
N VAL A 80 -6.47 10.88 4.26
CA VAL A 80 -5.37 10.00 3.83
C VAL A 80 -5.96 8.90 2.97
N HIS A 81 -5.66 8.94 1.68
CA HIS A 81 -6.34 8.13 0.67
C HIS A 81 -5.48 6.93 0.27
N PHE A 82 -5.80 5.74 0.86
CA PHE A 82 -5.19 4.46 0.50
C PHE A 82 -6.09 3.59 -0.38
N ALA A 83 -7.41 3.84 -0.40
CA ALA A 83 -8.35 2.98 -1.12
C ALA A 83 -7.99 2.88 -2.60
N ALA A 84 -7.69 1.66 -3.06
CA ALA A 84 -7.35 1.36 -4.43
C ALA A 84 -7.46 -0.16 -4.68
N GLU A 85 -7.82 -0.54 -5.89
CA GLU A 85 -7.49 -1.87 -6.41
C GLU A 85 -5.99 -1.89 -6.75
N SER A 86 -5.23 -2.91 -6.28
CA SER A 86 -3.76 -2.85 -6.27
C SER A 86 -3.03 -4.10 -6.79
N HIS A 87 -3.74 -5.13 -7.24
CA HIS A 87 -3.11 -6.37 -7.70
C HIS A 87 -2.91 -6.35 -9.22
N VAL A 88 -1.66 -6.24 -9.68
CA VAL A 88 -1.33 -6.11 -11.12
C VAL A 88 -1.93 -7.24 -11.94
N ASP A 89 -1.78 -8.52 -11.52
CA ASP A 89 -2.30 -9.66 -12.29
C ASP A 89 -3.83 -9.62 -12.42
N ARG A 90 -4.54 -9.18 -11.37
CA ARG A 90 -6.00 -8.94 -11.44
C ARG A 90 -6.33 -7.82 -12.43
N SER A 91 -5.51 -6.79 -12.53
CA SER A 91 -5.72 -5.69 -13.48
C SER A 91 -5.61 -6.12 -14.93
N ILE A 92 -4.79 -7.14 -15.21
CA ILE A 92 -4.65 -7.72 -16.56
C ILE A 92 -5.91 -8.49 -16.96
N HIS A 93 -6.53 -9.21 -16.02
CA HIS A 93 -7.73 -10.00 -16.29
C HIS A 93 -9.04 -9.20 -16.22
N GLY A 94 -9.11 -8.16 -15.37
CA GLY A 94 -10.32 -7.36 -15.15
C GLY A 94 -10.00 -5.88 -14.90
N PRO A 95 -9.57 -5.11 -15.90
CA PRO A 95 -9.14 -3.73 -15.72
C PRO A 95 -10.26 -2.77 -15.30
N GLY A 96 -11.52 -3.11 -15.53
CA GLY A 96 -12.68 -2.25 -15.26
C GLY A 96 -12.78 -1.81 -13.79
N GLU A 97 -12.57 -2.72 -12.85
CA GLU A 97 -12.60 -2.42 -11.41
C GLU A 97 -11.50 -1.42 -11.01
N PHE A 98 -10.32 -1.51 -11.65
CA PHE A 98 -9.21 -0.58 -11.42
C PHE A 98 -9.55 0.83 -11.92
N ILE A 99 -10.18 0.94 -13.10
CA ILE A 99 -10.64 2.23 -13.62
C ILE A 99 -11.71 2.81 -12.69
N HIS A 100 -12.70 2.00 -12.30
CA HIS A 100 -13.79 2.45 -11.44
C HIS A 100 -13.28 2.89 -10.06
N THR A 101 -12.56 2.04 -9.37
CA THR A 101 -12.08 2.34 -8.01
C THR A 101 -11.00 3.41 -8.01
N ASN A 102 -9.94 3.25 -8.82
CA ASN A 102 -8.77 4.11 -8.71
C ASN A 102 -8.98 5.48 -9.36
N ILE A 103 -9.74 5.55 -10.46
CA ILE A 103 -9.96 6.82 -11.16
C ILE A 103 -11.28 7.47 -10.71
N VAL A 104 -12.42 6.77 -10.90
CA VAL A 104 -13.73 7.35 -10.57
C VAL A 104 -13.88 7.52 -9.06
N GLY A 105 -13.44 6.55 -8.26
CA GLY A 105 -13.46 6.65 -6.80
C GLY A 105 -12.59 7.79 -6.28
N THR A 106 -11.36 7.95 -6.78
CA THR A 106 -10.50 9.09 -6.42
C THR A 106 -11.12 10.41 -6.83
N PHE A 107 -11.68 10.51 -8.05
CA PHE A 107 -12.42 11.70 -8.49
C PHE A 107 -13.58 12.01 -7.55
N THR A 108 -14.39 11.04 -7.19
CA THR A 108 -15.56 11.23 -6.30
C THR A 108 -15.13 11.70 -4.91
N LEU A 109 -14.05 11.13 -4.36
CA LEU A 109 -13.50 11.54 -3.07
C LEU A 109 -12.91 12.97 -3.13
N LEU A 110 -12.22 13.32 -4.22
CA LEU A 110 -11.70 14.69 -4.45
C LEU A 110 -12.84 15.72 -4.52
N GLU A 111 -13.93 15.40 -5.21
CA GLU A 111 -15.11 16.29 -5.28
C GLU A 111 -15.78 16.48 -3.92
N ALA A 112 -15.91 15.41 -3.11
CA ALA A 112 -16.44 15.51 -1.75
C ALA A 112 -15.51 16.34 -0.86
N ALA A 113 -14.21 16.09 -0.90
CA ALA A 113 -13.21 16.84 -0.14
C ALA A 113 -13.16 18.31 -0.56
N ARG A 114 -13.23 18.62 -1.86
CA ARG A 114 -13.25 19.98 -2.38
C ARG A 114 -14.51 20.75 -1.93
N ALA A 115 -15.68 20.12 -2.02
CA ALA A 115 -16.94 20.72 -1.59
C ALA A 115 -16.89 21.06 -0.09
N TYR A 116 -16.44 20.11 0.74
CA TYR A 116 -16.25 20.31 2.17
C TYR A 116 -15.25 21.43 2.47
N TRP A 117 -14.03 21.35 1.92
CA TRP A 117 -12.95 22.31 2.12
C TRP A 117 -13.33 23.73 1.71
N SER A 118 -14.09 23.89 0.59
CA SER A 118 -14.53 25.19 0.11
C SER A 118 -15.45 25.91 1.11
N GLY A 119 -16.19 25.16 1.93
CA GLY A 119 -17.08 25.68 2.97
C GLY A 119 -16.38 25.99 4.30
N LEU A 120 -15.11 25.59 4.48
CA LEU A 120 -14.38 25.83 5.72
C LEU A 120 -13.98 27.30 5.88
N GLN A 121 -13.95 27.73 7.14
CA GLN A 121 -13.39 29.01 7.55
C GLN A 121 -11.97 28.82 8.12
N GLU A 122 -11.20 29.92 8.20
CA GLU A 122 -9.90 29.86 8.88
C GLU A 122 -10.08 29.64 10.41
N PRO A 123 -9.15 28.93 11.06
CA PRO A 123 -7.91 28.34 10.51
C PRO A 123 -8.10 26.96 9.87
N ALA A 124 -9.27 26.32 10.04
CA ALA A 124 -9.52 24.94 9.57
C ALA A 124 -9.29 24.78 8.06
N LYS A 125 -9.54 25.84 7.27
CA LYS A 125 -9.35 25.83 5.82
C LYS A 125 -7.86 25.72 5.43
N SER A 126 -7.00 26.49 6.06
CA SER A 126 -5.54 26.47 5.82
C SER A 126 -4.86 25.24 6.43
N GLU A 127 -5.46 24.63 7.46
CA GLU A 127 -4.96 23.44 8.12
C GLU A 127 -5.38 22.14 7.41
N PHE A 128 -6.40 22.16 6.56
CA PHE A 128 -6.87 20.97 5.84
C PHE A 128 -5.80 20.40 4.92
N ARG A 129 -5.71 19.06 4.84
CA ARG A 129 -4.77 18.34 3.97
C ARG A 129 -5.48 17.18 3.29
N PHE A 130 -5.17 16.94 2.02
CA PHE A 130 -5.56 15.74 1.28
C PHE A 130 -4.29 15.02 0.81
N LEU A 131 -3.96 13.91 1.45
CA LEU A 131 -2.80 13.09 1.07
C LEU A 131 -3.25 11.87 0.26
N HIS A 132 -2.73 11.76 -0.95
CA HIS A 132 -2.93 10.64 -1.86
C HIS A 132 -1.73 9.70 -1.83
N VAL A 133 -1.96 8.41 -1.58
CA VAL A 133 -0.93 7.37 -1.58
C VAL A 133 -0.93 6.67 -2.93
N SER A 134 0.19 6.77 -3.65
CA SER A 134 0.43 6.18 -4.97
C SER A 134 1.61 5.20 -4.93
N THR A 135 2.13 4.86 -6.08
CA THR A 135 3.13 3.81 -6.30
C THR A 135 4.22 4.28 -7.25
N ASP A 136 5.42 3.71 -7.15
CA ASP A 136 6.51 3.90 -8.10
C ASP A 136 6.24 3.26 -9.47
N GLU A 137 5.29 2.33 -9.56
CA GLU A 137 4.91 1.68 -10.81
C GLU A 137 4.35 2.66 -11.88
N VAL A 138 3.95 3.88 -11.47
CA VAL A 138 3.52 4.94 -12.38
C VAL A 138 4.65 5.45 -13.28
N PHE A 139 5.91 5.29 -12.86
CA PHE A 139 7.07 5.74 -13.62
C PHE A 139 7.48 4.77 -14.75
N GLY A 140 6.98 3.54 -14.74
CA GLY A 140 7.32 2.51 -15.72
C GLY A 140 8.47 1.61 -15.27
N SER A 141 9.32 1.15 -16.20
CA SER A 141 10.40 0.19 -15.93
C SER A 141 11.76 0.84 -16.14
N LEU A 142 12.72 0.50 -15.28
CA LEU A 142 14.12 0.85 -15.41
C LEU A 142 14.92 -0.29 -16.05
N SER A 143 15.95 0.06 -16.82
CA SER A 143 17.04 -0.85 -17.16
C SER A 143 17.95 -1.08 -15.93
N GLU A 144 18.94 -1.98 -16.06
CA GLU A 144 19.89 -2.26 -14.98
C GLU A 144 20.76 -1.05 -14.61
N THR A 145 20.96 -0.12 -15.54
CA THR A 145 21.87 1.04 -15.40
C THR A 145 21.16 2.38 -15.27
N ASP A 146 19.85 2.43 -15.46
CA ASP A 146 19.10 3.68 -15.32
C ASP A 146 19.17 4.23 -13.89
N PRO A 147 19.17 5.57 -13.71
CA PRO A 147 19.04 6.16 -12.40
C PRO A 147 17.69 5.81 -11.77
N GLN A 148 17.61 5.82 -10.46
CA GLN A 148 16.37 5.64 -9.71
C GLN A 148 15.32 6.70 -10.08
N PHE A 149 14.04 6.35 -10.01
CA PHE A 149 12.92 7.28 -10.23
C PHE A 149 12.93 8.43 -9.22
N SER A 150 13.00 9.65 -9.72
CA SER A 150 12.79 10.85 -8.90
C SER A 150 11.38 11.38 -9.09
N GLU A 151 10.97 12.36 -8.29
CA GLU A 151 9.66 13.03 -8.41
C GLU A 151 9.48 13.81 -9.72
N THR A 152 10.57 14.00 -10.48
CA THR A 152 10.55 14.64 -11.81
C THR A 152 10.59 13.66 -12.97
N THR A 153 10.70 12.36 -12.69
CA THR A 153 10.66 11.32 -13.72
C THR A 153 9.28 11.31 -14.40
N PRO A 154 9.19 11.35 -15.73
CA PRO A 154 7.92 11.27 -16.44
C PRO A 154 7.21 9.94 -16.17
N TYR A 155 5.89 9.96 -16.08
CA TYR A 155 5.07 8.76 -15.94
C TYR A 155 5.03 7.98 -17.25
N ALA A 156 5.25 6.66 -17.16
CA ALA A 156 5.23 5.73 -18.29
C ALA A 156 4.69 4.34 -17.86
N PRO A 157 3.47 4.26 -17.27
CA PRO A 157 2.94 3.03 -16.68
C PRO A 157 2.72 1.93 -17.69
N ASN A 158 3.06 0.67 -17.36
CA ASN A 158 3.01 -0.48 -18.27
C ASN A 158 1.87 -1.49 -17.95
N SER A 159 1.09 -1.27 -16.90
CA SER A 159 -0.05 -2.13 -16.55
C SER A 159 -1.33 -1.33 -16.39
N PRO A 160 -2.53 -1.96 -16.49
CA PRO A 160 -3.79 -1.27 -16.21
C PRO A 160 -3.86 -0.72 -14.78
N TYR A 161 -3.27 -1.41 -13.80
CA TYR A 161 -3.14 -0.92 -12.44
C TYR A 161 -2.32 0.37 -12.39
N SER A 162 -1.07 0.34 -12.86
CA SER A 162 -0.19 1.50 -12.80
C SER A 162 -0.72 2.67 -13.62
N ALA A 163 -1.37 2.42 -14.77
CA ALA A 163 -2.05 3.44 -15.55
C ALA A 163 -3.21 4.09 -14.79
N SER A 164 -4.01 3.30 -14.05
CA SER A 164 -5.09 3.83 -13.22
C SER A 164 -4.57 4.68 -12.04
N LYS A 165 -3.43 4.30 -11.45
CA LYS A 165 -2.76 5.10 -10.41
C LYS A 165 -2.18 6.39 -10.95
N ALA A 166 -1.52 6.35 -12.12
CA ALA A 166 -1.03 7.53 -12.79
C ALA A 166 -2.16 8.53 -13.12
N ALA A 167 -3.31 8.03 -13.55
CA ALA A 167 -4.49 8.86 -13.80
C ALA A 167 -5.01 9.52 -12.51
N SER A 168 -5.07 8.80 -11.39
CA SER A 168 -5.48 9.38 -10.10
C SER A 168 -4.47 10.42 -9.60
N ASP A 169 -3.15 10.19 -9.75
CA ASP A 169 -2.12 11.17 -9.40
C ASP A 169 -2.30 12.47 -10.20
N HIS A 170 -2.58 12.36 -11.50
CA HIS A 170 -2.86 13.52 -12.33
C HIS A 170 -4.14 14.26 -11.93
N LEU A 171 -5.20 13.56 -11.50
CA LEU A 171 -6.40 14.20 -10.95
C LEU A 171 -6.07 14.96 -9.68
N VAL A 172 -5.38 14.36 -8.71
CA VAL A 172 -4.97 15.00 -7.46
C VAL A 172 -4.17 16.27 -7.73
N ARG A 173 -3.16 16.18 -8.62
CA ARG A 173 -2.38 17.34 -9.05
C ARG A 173 -3.24 18.41 -9.70
N ALA A 174 -4.16 18.05 -10.59
CA ALA A 174 -5.05 18.98 -11.28
C ALA A 174 -5.96 19.73 -10.29
N TYR A 175 -6.46 19.05 -9.25
CA TYR A 175 -7.30 19.68 -8.22
C TYR A 175 -6.54 20.73 -7.41
N HIS A 176 -5.25 20.53 -7.17
CA HIS A 176 -4.41 21.57 -6.57
C HIS A 176 -4.26 22.78 -7.49
N HIS A 177 -3.84 22.55 -8.73
CA HIS A 177 -3.55 23.66 -9.65
C HIS A 177 -4.80 24.43 -10.12
N THR A 178 -5.94 23.74 -10.25
CA THR A 178 -7.19 24.35 -10.74
C THR A 178 -8.01 24.99 -9.63
N TYR A 179 -8.09 24.31 -8.47
CA TYR A 179 -9.01 24.72 -7.40
C TYR A 179 -8.30 25.17 -6.12
N GLY A 180 -6.97 25.00 -6.04
CA GLY A 180 -6.20 25.31 -4.83
C GLY A 180 -6.38 24.33 -3.69
N LEU A 181 -6.96 23.12 -3.95
CA LEU A 181 -7.12 22.10 -2.91
C LEU A 181 -5.74 21.76 -2.31
N PRO A 182 -5.59 21.76 -0.97
CA PRO A 182 -4.30 21.51 -0.33
C PRO A 182 -3.96 20.01 -0.33
N VAL A 183 -3.40 19.56 -1.45
CA VAL A 183 -3.05 18.15 -1.70
C VAL A 183 -1.58 17.85 -1.44
N LEU A 184 -1.30 16.57 -1.17
CA LEU A 184 0.02 15.95 -1.08
C LEU A 184 -0.07 14.60 -1.78
N THR A 185 1.01 14.18 -2.46
CA THR A 185 1.09 12.85 -3.08
C THR A 185 2.33 12.13 -2.60
N THR A 186 2.24 10.82 -2.37
CA THR A 186 3.39 9.96 -2.14
C THR A 186 3.43 8.84 -3.18
N ASN A 187 4.60 8.60 -3.78
CA ASN A 187 4.85 7.42 -4.61
C ASN A 187 5.76 6.48 -3.81
N CYS A 188 5.28 5.29 -3.45
CA CYS A 188 6.04 4.36 -2.64
C CYS A 188 6.58 3.19 -3.43
N SER A 189 7.71 2.65 -3.00
CA SER A 189 8.24 1.38 -3.46
C SER A 189 7.45 0.17 -2.91
N ASN A 190 7.87 -1.06 -3.25
CA ASN A 190 7.16 -2.28 -2.86
C ASN A 190 7.12 -2.46 -1.34
N ASN A 191 5.92 -2.42 -0.78
CA ASN A 191 5.72 -2.59 0.65
C ASN A 191 5.70 -4.05 1.08
N TYR A 192 6.21 -4.35 2.29
CA TYR A 192 6.10 -5.64 2.95
C TYR A 192 5.95 -5.47 4.47
N GLY A 193 5.41 -6.49 5.14
CA GLY A 193 5.23 -6.44 6.60
C GLY A 193 3.98 -7.17 7.09
N PRO A 194 3.60 -6.96 8.35
CA PRO A 194 2.38 -7.48 8.96
C PRO A 194 1.12 -7.16 8.17
N TYR A 195 0.18 -8.11 8.11
CA TYR A 195 -1.11 -7.97 7.46
C TYR A 195 -1.07 -7.83 5.92
N HIS A 196 0.07 -8.10 5.27
CA HIS A 196 0.13 -8.11 3.81
C HIS A 196 -0.63 -9.33 3.27
N PHE A 197 -1.56 -9.09 2.33
CA PHE A 197 -2.45 -10.14 1.82
C PHE A 197 -1.67 -11.23 1.08
N PRO A 198 -1.95 -12.54 1.32
CA PRO A 198 -1.09 -13.66 0.88
C PRO A 198 -1.09 -13.95 -0.63
N GLU A 199 -1.61 -13.08 -1.48
CA GLU A 199 -1.45 -13.12 -2.95
C GLU A 199 -0.15 -12.42 -3.42
N LYS A 200 0.54 -11.71 -2.55
CA LYS A 200 1.79 -11.01 -2.85
C LYS A 200 2.99 -11.89 -2.51
N LEU A 201 4.14 -11.64 -3.17
CA LEU A 201 5.33 -12.50 -3.14
C LEU A 201 5.72 -12.97 -1.73
N ILE A 202 5.99 -12.04 -0.82
CA ILE A 202 6.52 -12.38 0.52
C ILE A 202 5.53 -13.24 1.33
N PRO A 203 4.26 -12.82 1.55
CA PRO A 203 3.34 -13.64 2.33
C PRO A 203 2.93 -14.93 1.61
N LEU A 204 2.87 -14.96 0.27
CA LEU A 204 2.62 -16.18 -0.49
C LEU A 204 3.73 -17.22 -0.27
N VAL A 205 5.00 -16.78 -0.36
CA VAL A 205 6.16 -17.66 -0.12
C VAL A 205 6.14 -18.20 1.29
N ILE A 206 5.90 -17.38 2.31
CA ILE A 206 5.81 -17.84 3.70
C ILE A 206 4.69 -18.87 3.87
N ALA A 207 3.49 -18.59 3.36
CA ALA A 207 2.34 -19.48 3.49
C ALA A 207 2.56 -20.82 2.75
N ASN A 208 3.11 -20.80 1.54
CA ASN A 208 3.41 -21.98 0.77
C ASN A 208 4.54 -22.79 1.40
N ALA A 209 5.61 -22.15 1.86
CA ALA A 209 6.73 -22.80 2.53
C ALA A 209 6.24 -23.62 3.73
N LEU A 210 5.49 -22.99 4.64
CA LEU A 210 4.94 -23.64 5.82
C LEU A 210 3.94 -24.77 5.49
N ALA A 211 3.24 -24.66 4.35
CA ALA A 211 2.31 -25.68 3.87
C ALA A 211 2.99 -26.81 3.05
N GLY A 212 4.31 -26.80 2.88
CA GLY A 212 5.04 -27.77 2.07
C GLY A 212 4.75 -27.68 0.56
N LYS A 213 4.24 -26.54 0.08
CA LYS A 213 3.87 -26.30 -1.32
C LYS A 213 5.03 -25.69 -2.12
N PRO A 214 5.01 -25.79 -3.47
CA PRO A 214 5.98 -25.11 -4.32
C PRO A 214 6.02 -23.60 -4.08
N LEU A 215 7.22 -23.01 -4.16
CA LEU A 215 7.45 -21.56 -4.09
C LEU A 215 7.65 -21.04 -5.53
N PRO A 216 6.59 -20.51 -6.18
CA PRO A 216 6.67 -20.14 -7.57
C PRO A 216 7.46 -18.84 -7.76
N ILE A 217 8.44 -18.86 -8.65
CA ILE A 217 9.23 -17.71 -9.07
C ILE A 217 8.97 -17.46 -10.57
N TYR A 218 8.51 -16.26 -10.90
CA TYR A 218 8.27 -15.88 -12.29
C TYR A 218 9.58 -15.72 -13.07
N GLY A 219 9.61 -16.26 -14.29
CA GLY A 219 10.74 -16.14 -15.21
C GLY A 219 12.06 -16.65 -14.63
N ASP A 220 13.09 -15.82 -14.64
CA ASP A 220 14.41 -16.09 -14.09
C ASP A 220 14.61 -15.61 -12.64
N GLY A 221 13.60 -14.99 -12.05
CA GLY A 221 13.63 -14.43 -10.70
C GLY A 221 14.50 -13.18 -10.52
N LYS A 222 15.05 -12.63 -11.61
CA LYS A 222 15.98 -11.48 -11.56
C LYS A 222 15.30 -10.11 -11.65
N ASN A 223 13.97 -10.04 -11.60
CA ASN A 223 13.28 -8.77 -11.50
C ASN A 223 13.64 -8.10 -10.19
N VAL A 224 14.07 -6.84 -10.24
CA VAL A 224 14.53 -6.06 -9.08
C VAL A 224 13.41 -5.17 -8.57
N ARG A 225 13.25 -5.13 -7.24
CA ARG A 225 12.31 -4.23 -6.54
C ARG A 225 13.03 -3.55 -5.40
N ASP A 226 12.70 -2.30 -5.14
CA ASP A 226 13.01 -1.65 -3.87
C ASP A 226 11.96 -2.04 -2.84
N TRP A 227 12.40 -2.48 -1.65
CA TRP A 227 11.54 -3.04 -0.61
C TRP A 227 11.46 -2.12 0.59
N LEU A 228 10.24 -1.69 0.94
CA LEU A 228 9.93 -0.77 2.01
C LEU A 228 9.11 -1.45 3.11
N TYR A 229 9.61 -1.45 4.34
CA TYR A 229 8.86 -1.98 5.47
C TYR A 229 7.62 -1.13 5.74
N VAL A 230 6.46 -1.75 5.91
CA VAL A 230 5.17 -1.05 5.95
C VAL A 230 5.07 -0.02 7.08
N ARG A 231 5.69 -0.26 8.23
CA ARG A 231 5.68 0.71 9.34
C ARG A 231 6.53 1.93 9.05
N ASP A 232 7.62 1.77 8.30
CA ASP A 232 8.42 2.90 7.82
C ASP A 232 7.62 3.72 6.80
N HIS A 233 6.90 3.06 5.88
CA HIS A 233 5.99 3.77 4.98
C HIS A 233 4.93 4.55 5.76
N CYS A 234 4.28 3.95 6.76
CA CYS A 234 3.30 4.66 7.59
C CYS A 234 3.91 5.87 8.31
N SER A 235 5.16 5.77 8.78
CA SER A 235 5.86 6.90 9.39
C SER A 235 6.16 8.01 8.38
N ALA A 236 6.57 7.67 7.15
CA ALA A 236 6.76 8.62 6.05
C ALA A 236 5.48 9.38 5.73
N ILE A 237 4.36 8.66 5.61
CA ILE A 237 3.03 9.28 5.37
C ILE A 237 2.67 10.27 6.48
N ARG A 238 2.92 9.93 7.75
CA ARG A 238 2.69 10.86 8.88
C ARG A 238 3.53 12.13 8.75
N GLU A 239 4.81 12.00 8.38
CA GLU A 239 5.71 13.14 8.18
C GLU A 239 5.27 14.02 7.01
N VAL A 240 4.90 13.41 5.88
CA VAL A 240 4.40 14.14 4.70
C VAL A 240 3.09 14.84 5.02
N LEU A 241 2.16 14.19 5.72
CA LEU A 241 0.89 14.79 6.14
C LEU A 241 1.11 16.00 7.07
N ALA A 242 2.06 15.89 7.99
CA ALA A 242 2.32 16.93 9.00
C ALA A 242 3.10 18.13 8.43
N ARG A 243 4.12 17.88 7.58
CA ARG A 243 5.12 18.88 7.20
C ARG A 243 5.39 19.00 5.70
N GLY A 244 4.76 18.16 4.87
CA GLY A 244 4.92 18.20 3.41
C GLY A 244 4.46 19.56 2.82
N ARG A 245 5.16 20.00 1.78
CA ARG A 245 4.75 21.21 1.03
C ARG A 245 3.56 20.87 0.15
N LEU A 246 2.52 21.69 0.25
CA LEU A 246 1.28 21.51 -0.50
C LEU A 246 1.52 21.54 -2.02
N GLY A 247 0.85 20.66 -2.74
CA GLY A 247 0.99 20.49 -4.18
C GLY A 247 2.17 19.62 -4.60
N GLU A 248 3.03 19.20 -3.66
CA GLU A 248 4.22 18.42 -3.94
C GLU A 248 3.99 16.91 -3.87
N THR A 249 4.82 16.20 -4.62
CA THR A 249 4.97 14.74 -4.56
C THR A 249 6.24 14.40 -3.79
N TYR A 250 6.19 13.34 -3.00
CA TYR A 250 7.32 12.78 -2.27
C TYR A 250 7.45 11.29 -2.58
N ASN A 251 8.60 10.90 -3.08
CA ASN A 251 8.97 9.50 -3.24
C ASN A 251 9.33 8.89 -1.87
N VAL A 252 8.83 7.67 -1.61
CA VAL A 252 9.06 6.94 -0.37
C VAL A 252 9.68 5.57 -0.69
N GLY A 253 10.97 5.42 -0.50
CA GLY A 253 11.73 4.21 -0.80
C GLY A 253 12.40 3.60 0.42
N GLY A 254 12.68 2.30 0.32
CA GLY A 254 13.37 1.53 1.36
C GLY A 254 14.88 1.53 1.23
N TRP A 255 15.43 1.97 0.09
CA TRP A 255 16.84 1.84 -0.29
C TRP A 255 17.35 0.38 -0.34
N ASN A 256 16.43 -0.56 -0.61
CA ASN A 256 16.64 -2.00 -0.53
C ASN A 256 16.32 -2.69 -1.87
N GLU A 257 17.09 -2.38 -2.91
CA GLU A 257 16.97 -3.08 -4.19
C GLU A 257 17.41 -4.54 -4.05
N LYS A 258 16.48 -5.49 -4.28
CA LYS A 258 16.72 -6.94 -4.24
C LYS A 258 16.06 -7.61 -5.43
N THR A 259 16.66 -8.67 -5.95
CA THR A 259 15.97 -9.53 -6.91
C THR A 259 14.87 -10.35 -6.22
N ASN A 260 13.85 -10.75 -6.96
CA ASN A 260 12.81 -11.62 -6.40
C ASN A 260 13.42 -12.93 -5.85
N LEU A 261 14.44 -13.47 -6.52
CA LEU A 261 15.14 -14.67 -6.09
C LEU A 261 15.88 -14.45 -4.76
N ASP A 262 16.57 -13.32 -4.58
CA ASP A 262 17.25 -12.98 -3.31
C ASP A 262 16.24 -12.86 -2.17
N VAL A 263 15.08 -12.25 -2.41
CA VAL A 263 14.00 -12.17 -1.43
C VAL A 263 13.53 -13.56 -1.01
N VAL A 264 13.28 -14.45 -1.97
CA VAL A 264 12.82 -15.83 -1.69
C VAL A 264 13.89 -16.62 -0.95
N HIS A 265 15.16 -16.50 -1.34
CA HIS A 265 16.26 -17.14 -0.63
C HIS A 265 16.35 -16.68 0.82
N THR A 266 16.30 -15.37 1.05
CA THR A 266 16.34 -14.79 2.42
C THR A 266 15.15 -15.26 3.26
N LEU A 267 13.95 -15.36 2.66
CA LEU A 267 12.77 -15.91 3.34
C LEU A 267 12.97 -17.37 3.73
N CYS A 268 13.50 -18.20 2.82
CA CYS A 268 13.77 -19.60 3.10
C CYS A 268 14.79 -19.76 4.26
N ASP A 269 15.86 -18.98 4.24
CA ASP A 269 16.89 -19.01 5.29
C ASP A 269 16.32 -18.59 6.66
N LEU A 270 15.48 -17.55 6.68
CA LEU A 270 14.79 -17.12 7.90
C LEU A 270 13.80 -18.18 8.41
N LEU A 271 13.10 -18.86 7.51
CA LEU A 271 12.18 -19.94 7.89
C LEU A 271 12.94 -21.18 8.38
N ASP A 272 14.07 -21.55 7.74
CA ASP A 272 14.93 -22.63 8.21
C ASP A 272 15.48 -22.36 9.63
N GLU A 273 15.72 -21.08 9.96
CA GLU A 273 16.15 -20.69 11.32
C GLU A 273 14.98 -20.67 12.32
N LEU A 274 13.85 -20.02 11.97
CA LEU A 274 12.76 -19.70 12.91
C LEU A 274 11.70 -20.79 13.04
N SER A 275 11.59 -21.66 12.03
CA SER A 275 10.63 -22.77 11.97
C SER A 275 11.22 -23.93 11.16
N PRO A 276 12.32 -24.55 11.63
CA PRO A 276 13.07 -25.54 10.86
C PRO A 276 12.21 -26.76 10.49
N LYS A 277 12.42 -27.25 9.27
CA LYS A 277 11.83 -28.52 8.80
C LYS A 277 12.55 -29.71 9.48
N ALA A 278 11.87 -30.84 9.57
CA ALA A 278 12.48 -32.07 10.07
C ALA A 278 13.67 -32.55 9.18
N THR A 279 13.59 -32.29 7.85
CA THR A 279 14.64 -32.64 6.88
C THR A 279 14.63 -31.65 5.72
N GLY A 280 15.79 -31.35 5.13
CA GLY A 280 15.96 -30.47 3.99
C GLY A 280 15.79 -28.99 4.34
N SER A 281 15.74 -28.14 3.33
CA SER A 281 15.56 -26.69 3.43
C SER A 281 14.27 -26.24 2.75
N TYR A 282 13.74 -25.10 3.13
CA TYR A 282 12.64 -24.46 2.40
C TYR A 282 13.03 -24.06 0.97
N ARG A 283 14.32 -23.87 0.70
CA ARG A 283 14.84 -23.62 -0.66
C ARG A 283 14.55 -24.76 -1.62
N ASP A 284 14.41 -26.01 -1.13
CA ASP A 284 14.09 -27.20 -1.96
C ASP A 284 12.68 -27.11 -2.59
N GLN A 285 11.83 -26.20 -2.10
CA GLN A 285 10.47 -26.00 -2.62
C GLN A 285 10.42 -24.97 -3.77
N ILE A 286 11.54 -24.29 -4.09
CA ILE A 286 11.58 -23.25 -5.14
C ILE A 286 11.31 -23.88 -6.51
N THR A 287 10.38 -23.30 -7.26
CA THR A 287 10.03 -23.70 -8.62
C THR A 287 9.93 -22.48 -9.53
N PHE A 288 10.48 -22.57 -10.75
CA PHE A 288 10.36 -21.50 -11.73
C PHE A 288 9.12 -21.72 -12.58
N VAL A 289 8.33 -20.65 -12.77
CA VAL A 289 7.10 -20.65 -13.57
C VAL A 289 7.23 -19.67 -14.74
N LYS A 290 6.33 -19.79 -15.72
CA LYS A 290 6.29 -18.86 -16.85
C LYS A 290 6.13 -17.43 -16.37
N ASP A 291 6.89 -16.49 -16.98
CA ASP A 291 6.79 -15.08 -16.65
C ASP A 291 5.46 -14.47 -17.12
N ARG A 292 5.01 -13.43 -16.41
CA ARG A 292 3.76 -12.73 -16.72
C ARG A 292 3.96 -11.68 -17.82
N PRO A 293 2.92 -11.36 -18.62
CA PRO A 293 2.97 -10.26 -19.58
C PRO A 293 3.24 -8.91 -18.87
N GLY A 294 4.07 -8.05 -19.50
CA GLY A 294 4.34 -6.71 -18.97
C GLY A 294 5.08 -6.69 -17.63
N HIS A 295 5.89 -7.72 -17.35
CA HIS A 295 6.65 -7.80 -16.09
C HIS A 295 7.86 -6.88 -16.14
N ASP A 296 7.76 -5.71 -15.57
CA ASP A 296 8.82 -4.71 -15.49
C ASP A 296 10.09 -5.26 -14.84
N ARG A 297 11.24 -4.96 -15.43
CA ARG A 297 12.52 -5.54 -15.01
C ARG A 297 13.03 -4.98 -13.69
N ARG A 298 12.98 -3.66 -13.50
CA ARG A 298 13.50 -3.01 -12.29
C ARG A 298 12.64 -1.83 -11.88
N TYR A 299 12.34 -1.77 -10.59
CA TYR A 299 11.84 -0.59 -9.90
C TYR A 299 12.84 -0.18 -8.83
N ALA A 300 13.22 1.09 -8.84
CA ALA A 300 14.06 1.69 -7.81
C ALA A 300 13.69 3.16 -7.67
N ILE A 301 13.52 3.62 -6.46
CA ILE A 301 13.00 4.96 -6.17
C ILE A 301 14.02 5.80 -5.39
N ASP A 302 14.15 7.06 -5.78
CA ASP A 302 14.98 8.05 -5.10
C ASP A 302 14.15 8.82 -4.06
N ALA A 303 14.33 8.52 -2.80
CA ALA A 303 13.65 9.17 -1.67
C ALA A 303 14.46 10.33 -1.05
N ARG A 304 15.52 10.82 -1.69
CA ARG A 304 16.37 11.89 -1.14
C ARG A 304 15.64 13.22 -0.92
N LYS A 305 14.57 13.50 -1.66
CA LYS A 305 13.74 14.69 -1.42
C LYS A 305 13.08 14.61 -0.04
N LEU A 306 12.48 13.49 0.28
CA LEU A 306 11.84 13.25 1.58
C LEU A 306 12.84 13.38 2.74
N GLU A 307 14.04 12.80 2.57
CA GLU A 307 15.12 12.93 3.55
C GLU A 307 15.56 14.40 3.72
N ARG A 308 15.84 15.08 2.62
CA ARG A 308 16.35 16.47 2.64
C ARG A 308 15.34 17.46 3.21
N GLU A 309 14.05 17.33 2.86
CA GLU A 309 13.04 18.32 3.21
C GLU A 309 12.36 18.03 4.54
N LEU A 310 12.15 16.75 4.88
CA LEU A 310 11.42 16.35 6.08
C LEU A 310 12.28 15.59 7.10
N GLY A 311 13.55 15.25 6.75
CA GLY A 311 14.47 14.53 7.63
C GLY A 311 14.11 13.05 7.83
N TRP A 312 13.18 12.51 7.03
CA TRP A 312 12.75 11.13 7.18
C TRP A 312 13.68 10.14 6.49
N LYS A 313 13.94 9.03 7.16
CA LYS A 313 14.64 7.83 6.64
C LYS A 313 13.94 6.58 7.15
N PRO A 314 13.98 5.46 6.39
CA PRO A 314 13.51 4.19 6.91
C PRO A 314 14.32 3.78 8.14
N ALA A 315 13.64 3.23 9.14
CA ALA A 315 14.27 2.74 10.37
C ALA A 315 14.76 1.29 10.24
N GLU A 316 14.14 0.51 9.34
CA GLU A 316 14.46 -0.89 9.12
C GLU A 316 15.36 -1.08 7.90
N THR A 317 16.34 -1.99 8.03
CA THR A 317 16.97 -2.61 6.85
C THR A 317 16.04 -3.67 6.27
N PHE A 318 16.31 -4.14 5.04
CA PHE A 318 15.56 -5.24 4.47
C PHE A 318 15.59 -6.49 5.36
N GLU A 319 16.76 -6.83 5.89
CA GLU A 319 16.98 -8.02 6.71
C GLU A 319 16.24 -7.93 8.05
N SER A 320 16.30 -6.78 8.73
CA SER A 320 15.61 -6.58 10.02
C SER A 320 14.09 -6.55 9.85
N GLY A 321 13.58 -5.85 8.84
CA GLY A 321 12.16 -5.79 8.52
C GLY A 321 11.60 -7.14 8.06
N LEU A 322 12.37 -7.90 7.25
CA LEU A 322 11.94 -9.21 6.77
C LEU A 322 11.87 -10.23 7.91
N ARG A 323 12.83 -10.23 8.83
CA ARG A 323 12.80 -11.06 10.04
C ARG A 323 11.54 -10.78 10.88
N LYS A 324 11.24 -9.50 11.14
CA LYS A 324 10.01 -9.09 11.85
C LYS A 324 8.74 -9.55 11.12
N THR A 325 8.77 -9.51 9.79
CA THR A 325 7.66 -9.97 8.96
C THR A 325 7.46 -11.48 9.12
N VAL A 326 8.51 -12.29 8.95
CA VAL A 326 8.43 -13.75 9.10
C VAL A 326 7.94 -14.12 10.51
N GLN A 327 8.51 -13.52 11.56
CA GLN A 327 8.07 -13.75 12.94
C GLN A 327 6.60 -13.44 13.11
N TRP A 328 6.13 -12.31 12.59
CA TRP A 328 4.71 -11.95 12.67
C TRP A 328 3.81 -13.00 12.01
N TYR A 329 4.18 -13.48 10.80
CA TYR A 329 3.38 -14.53 10.13
C TYR A 329 3.38 -15.84 10.90
N LEU A 330 4.49 -16.24 11.54
CA LEU A 330 4.57 -17.43 12.38
C LEU A 330 3.67 -17.33 13.61
N GLU A 331 3.58 -16.15 14.22
CA GLU A 331 2.77 -15.87 15.41
C GLU A 331 1.29 -15.64 15.12
N ASN A 332 0.91 -15.28 13.88
CA ASN A 332 -0.45 -14.88 13.51
C ASN A 332 -1.11 -15.82 12.50
N GLN A 333 -0.89 -17.14 12.64
CA GLN A 333 -1.42 -18.16 11.73
C GLN A 333 -2.96 -18.17 11.63
N ALA A 334 -3.67 -17.81 12.70
CA ALA A 334 -5.12 -17.72 12.68
C ALA A 334 -5.60 -16.62 11.72
N TRP A 335 -4.94 -15.44 11.70
CA TRP A 335 -5.24 -14.39 10.73
C TRP A 335 -4.93 -14.84 9.30
N VAL A 336 -3.78 -15.50 9.09
CA VAL A 336 -3.38 -16.03 7.77
C VAL A 336 -4.42 -17.01 7.24
N GLN A 337 -4.87 -17.96 8.07
CA GLN A 337 -5.90 -18.93 7.70
C GLN A 337 -7.23 -18.28 7.36
N ASP A 338 -7.64 -17.25 8.10
CA ASP A 338 -8.87 -16.51 7.88
C ASP A 338 -8.86 -15.81 6.50
N VAL A 339 -7.80 -15.08 6.17
CA VAL A 339 -7.69 -14.38 4.88
C VAL A 339 -7.47 -15.32 3.69
N MET A 340 -6.95 -16.52 3.91
CA MET A 340 -6.75 -17.55 2.88
C MET A 340 -8.00 -18.41 2.65
N SER A 341 -9.10 -18.18 3.34
CA SER A 341 -10.35 -18.92 3.14
C SER A 341 -11.15 -18.35 1.96
N GLY A 342 -11.97 -19.17 1.31
CA GLY A 342 -12.96 -18.71 0.33
C GLY A 342 -12.40 -18.31 -1.05
N GLU A 343 -12.76 -17.13 -1.56
CA GLU A 343 -12.47 -16.66 -2.93
C GLU A 343 -10.98 -16.59 -3.26
N TYR A 344 -10.13 -16.33 -2.27
CA TYR A 344 -8.69 -16.32 -2.44
C TYR A 344 -8.13 -17.64 -2.98
N ARG A 345 -8.56 -18.79 -2.42
CA ARG A 345 -8.10 -20.12 -2.89
C ARG A 345 -8.47 -20.37 -4.34
N ASN A 346 -9.66 -19.94 -4.73
CA ASN A 346 -10.13 -20.09 -6.12
C ASN A 346 -9.31 -19.22 -7.08
N TRP A 347 -8.93 -18.03 -6.67
CA TRP A 347 -8.10 -17.14 -7.47
C TRP A 347 -6.67 -17.68 -7.61
N VAL A 348 -6.01 -18.09 -6.51
CA VAL A 348 -4.67 -18.67 -6.54
C VAL A 348 -4.62 -19.92 -7.43
N ALA A 349 -5.63 -20.79 -7.34
CA ALA A 349 -5.73 -21.97 -8.19
C ALA A 349 -5.81 -21.62 -9.68
N LYS A 350 -6.52 -20.55 -10.06
CA LYS A 350 -6.58 -20.08 -11.46
C LYS A 350 -5.27 -19.46 -11.93
N GLN A 351 -4.61 -18.67 -11.06
CA GLN A 351 -3.40 -17.91 -11.42
C GLN A 351 -2.19 -18.82 -11.63
N TYR A 352 -2.08 -19.91 -10.85
CA TYR A 352 -0.95 -20.81 -10.86
C TYR A 352 -1.29 -22.22 -11.40
N ALA A 353 -2.48 -22.42 -11.97
CA ALA A 353 -2.77 -23.59 -12.79
C ALA A 353 -1.97 -23.47 -14.09
N ALA A 354 -0.97 -24.34 -14.24
CA ALA A 354 -0.06 -24.42 -15.38
C ALA A 354 -0.78 -24.77 -16.68
#